data_d69692a1bc145bcaa0c87c2540e32b0a
#
_entry.id   d69692a1bc145bcaa0c87c2540e32b0a
#
_cell.length_a   1.000
_cell.length_b   1.000
_cell.length_c   1.000
_cell.angle_alpha   90.00
_cell.angle_beta   90.00
_cell.angle_gamma   90.00
#
_symmetry.space_group_name_H-M   'P 1'
#
loop_
_entity.id
_entity.type
_entity.pdbx_description
1 polymer ?
#
loop_
_entity_poly.entity_id
_entity_poly.type
_entity_poly.pdbx_seq_one_letter_code
_entity_poly.pdbx_strand_id
1 'polypeptide(L)'
;MEETLQRMDAFFNPCSVAVIGATKKVDKAGHVIFKNFATNKQHGVFKGELYPVNPNEDSILGYKCYKSLTEIPNEIELIVVIVPAKVVPSIMEEAASKKVKTAIIISSGFK
;
A
#
# COMPACT_ATOMS: atom_id res chain seq x y z
N MET A 1 4.11 22.26 -14.55
CA MET A 1 3.06 22.50 -13.54
C MET A 1 2.04 21.38 -13.49
N GLU A 2 1.58 20.90 -14.64
CA GLU A 2 0.62 19.79 -14.68
C GLU A 2 1.18 18.51 -14.06
N GLU A 3 2.45 18.18 -14.33
CA GLU A 3 3.09 17.01 -13.72
C GLU A 3 3.10 17.07 -12.21
N THR A 4 3.39 18.26 -11.66
CA THR A 4 3.41 18.44 -10.21
C THR A 4 2.02 18.26 -9.62
N LEU A 5 1.00 18.79 -10.28
CA LEU A 5 -0.38 18.63 -9.83
C LEU A 5 -0.84 17.19 -9.90
N GLN A 6 -0.43 16.45 -10.96
CA GLN A 6 -0.76 15.03 -11.09
C GLN A 6 -0.10 14.19 -9.99
N ARG A 7 1.15 14.53 -9.64
CA ARG A 7 1.85 13.82 -8.56
C ARG A 7 1.20 14.09 -7.21
N MET A 8 0.79 15.33 -6.97
CA MET A 8 0.10 15.68 -5.74
C MET A 8 -1.25 14.99 -5.64
N ASP A 9 -1.96 14.88 -6.76
CA ASP A 9 -3.24 14.21 -6.79
C ASP A 9 -3.09 12.71 -6.49
N ALA A 10 -2.08 12.06 -7.06
CA ALA A 10 -1.79 10.66 -6.77
C ALA A 10 -1.41 10.45 -5.31
N PHE A 11 -0.79 11.44 -4.67
CA PHE A 11 -0.42 11.38 -3.26
C PHE A 11 -1.61 11.58 -2.33
N PHE A 12 -2.46 12.57 -2.62
CA PHE A 12 -3.55 12.95 -1.74
C PHE A 12 -4.87 12.24 -2.05
N ASN A 13 -5.12 11.90 -3.31
CA ASN A 13 -6.36 11.27 -3.74
C ASN A 13 -6.06 10.10 -4.69
N PRO A 14 -5.32 9.09 -4.23
CA PRO A 14 -4.99 7.97 -5.12
C PRO A 14 -6.24 7.17 -5.48
N CYS A 15 -6.29 6.72 -6.74
CA CYS A 15 -7.36 5.83 -7.21
C CYS A 15 -7.18 4.40 -6.72
N SER A 16 -5.95 4.03 -6.34
CA SER A 16 -5.65 2.69 -5.84
C SER A 16 -4.44 2.74 -4.93
N VAL A 17 -4.55 2.05 -3.80
CA VAL A 17 -3.50 1.98 -2.79
C VAL A 17 -3.22 0.53 -2.45
N ALA A 18 -1.95 0.14 -2.47
CA ALA A 18 -1.53 -1.15 -1.95
C ALA A 18 -0.72 -0.92 -0.67
N VAL A 19 -1.11 -1.58 0.41
CA VAL A 19 -0.40 -1.52 1.68
C VAL A 19 0.44 -2.77 1.81
N ILE A 20 1.75 -2.63 1.63
CA ILE A 20 2.69 -3.75 1.65
C ILE A 20 3.22 -3.91 3.07
N GLY A 21 2.95 -5.07 3.66
CA GLY A 21 3.20 -5.30 5.08
C GLY A 21 1.96 -5.17 5.93
N ALA A 22 0.78 -5.07 5.30
CA ALA A 22 -0.50 -5.13 6.01
C ALA A 22 -0.61 -6.47 6.74
N THR A 23 -1.19 -6.47 7.94
CA THR A 23 -1.23 -7.66 8.76
C THR A 23 -2.47 -7.67 9.66
N LYS A 24 -2.88 -8.87 10.07
CA LYS A 24 -3.94 -9.05 11.07
C LYS A 24 -3.48 -8.72 12.48
N LYS A 25 -2.19 -8.62 12.72
CA LYS A 25 -1.63 -8.38 14.06
C LYS A 25 -1.89 -6.93 14.46
N VAL A 26 -2.83 -6.74 15.39
CA VAL A 26 -3.36 -5.41 15.74
C VAL A 26 -2.33 -4.45 16.33
N ASP A 27 -1.25 -4.98 16.90
CA ASP A 27 -0.19 -4.17 17.52
C ASP A 27 0.87 -3.71 16.50
N LYS A 28 0.76 -4.12 15.25
CA LYS A 28 1.74 -3.77 14.22
C LYS A 28 1.29 -2.56 13.41
N ALA A 29 2.26 -1.76 12.97
CA ALA A 29 2.00 -0.57 12.15
C ALA A 29 1.24 -0.92 10.87
N GLY A 30 1.56 -2.06 10.25
CA GLY A 30 0.87 -2.49 9.05
C GLY A 30 -0.63 -2.70 9.25
N HIS A 31 -1.03 -3.15 10.43
CA HIS A 31 -2.45 -3.28 10.75
C HIS A 31 -3.10 -1.90 10.92
N VAL A 32 -2.46 -1.04 11.71
CA VAL A 32 -3.01 0.29 12.02
C VAL A 32 -3.21 1.10 10.75
N ILE A 33 -2.20 1.11 9.89
CA ILE A 33 -2.24 1.88 8.65
C ILE A 33 -3.29 1.33 7.70
N PHE A 34 -3.33 0.01 7.53
CA PHE A 34 -4.34 -0.61 6.66
C PHE A 34 -5.76 -0.34 7.19
N LYS A 35 -5.95 -0.48 8.49
CA LYS A 35 -7.25 -0.22 9.13
C LYS A 35 -7.69 1.23 8.91
N ASN A 36 -6.76 2.18 8.97
CA ASN A 36 -7.09 3.58 8.73
C ASN A 36 -7.59 3.80 7.31
N PHE A 37 -6.96 3.19 6.31
CA PHE A 37 -7.45 3.26 4.93
C PHE A 37 -8.82 2.62 4.79
N ALA A 38 -9.00 1.45 5.38
CA ALA A 38 -10.27 0.72 5.30
C ALA A 38 -11.39 1.51 5.96
N THR A 39 -11.14 2.12 7.11
CA THR A 39 -12.11 2.95 7.81
C THR A 39 -12.48 4.18 6.98
N ASN A 40 -11.48 4.83 6.41
CA ASN A 40 -11.73 5.99 5.55
C ASN A 40 -12.53 5.63 4.31
N LYS A 41 -12.30 4.43 3.77
CA LYS A 41 -13.07 3.95 2.63
C LYS A 41 -14.54 3.73 3.02
N GLN A 42 -14.79 3.13 4.19
CA GLN A 42 -16.15 2.93 4.69
C GLN A 42 -16.89 4.26 4.89
N HIS A 43 -16.19 5.30 5.31
CA HIS A 43 -16.79 6.61 5.55
C HIS A 43 -16.82 7.50 4.31
N GLY A 44 -16.39 6.99 3.16
CA GLY A 44 -16.41 7.74 1.92
C GLY A 44 -15.31 8.79 1.78
N VAL A 45 -14.36 8.83 2.73
CA VAL A 45 -13.21 9.75 2.67
C VAL A 45 -12.19 9.27 1.64
N PHE A 46 -11.89 7.98 1.64
CA PHE A 46 -11.04 7.35 0.62
C PHE A 46 -11.94 6.62 -0.36
N LYS A 47 -11.90 7.05 -1.63
CA LYS A 47 -12.78 6.51 -2.67
C LYS A 47 -12.11 5.53 -3.63
N GLY A 48 -10.82 5.29 -3.45
CA GLY A 48 -10.06 4.41 -4.33
C GLY A 48 -10.17 2.94 -3.94
N GLU A 49 -9.46 2.09 -4.68
CA GLU A 49 -9.35 0.67 -4.38
C GLU A 49 -8.22 0.44 -3.39
N LEU A 50 -8.42 -0.55 -2.51
CA LEU A 50 -7.48 -0.82 -1.42
C LEU A 50 -7.06 -2.28 -1.47
N TYR A 51 -5.74 -2.51 -1.49
CA TYR A 51 -5.17 -3.86 -1.62
C TYR A 51 -4.17 -4.12 -0.50
N PRO A 52 -4.43 -5.09 0.39
CA PRO A 52 -3.40 -5.51 1.34
C PRO A 52 -2.44 -6.48 0.68
N VAL A 53 -1.15 -6.37 1.01
CA VAL A 53 -0.11 -7.26 0.49
C VAL A 53 0.68 -7.85 1.64
N ASN A 54 0.65 -9.17 1.77
CA ASN A 54 1.41 -9.90 2.79
C ASN A 54 1.51 -11.36 2.34
N PRO A 55 2.74 -11.93 2.21
CA PRO A 55 2.88 -13.31 1.73
C PRO A 55 2.32 -14.37 2.69
N ASN A 56 2.06 -14.00 3.94
CA ASN A 56 1.61 -14.93 4.97
C ASN A 56 0.13 -14.85 5.31
N GLU A 57 -0.63 -13.99 4.64
CA GLU A 57 -2.06 -13.83 4.95
C GLU A 57 -2.91 -13.97 3.70
N ASP A 58 -4.13 -14.50 3.87
CA ASP A 58 -5.07 -14.66 2.76
C ASP A 58 -6.08 -13.54 2.67
N SER A 59 -6.44 -12.95 3.82
CA SER A 59 -7.36 -11.82 3.87
C SER A 59 -7.05 -10.98 5.11
N ILE A 60 -7.37 -9.69 5.04
CA ILE A 60 -7.20 -8.76 6.16
C ILE A 60 -8.41 -7.85 6.18
N LEU A 61 -9.13 -7.84 7.30
CA LEU A 61 -10.33 -6.99 7.48
C LEU A 61 -11.33 -7.11 6.33
N GLY A 62 -11.50 -8.34 5.82
CA GLY A 62 -12.45 -8.61 4.75
C GLY A 62 -11.94 -8.35 3.35
N TYR A 63 -10.71 -7.87 3.20
CA TYR A 63 -10.09 -7.64 1.89
C TYR A 63 -9.22 -8.82 1.53
N LYS A 64 -9.26 -9.22 0.25
CA LYS A 64 -8.36 -10.26 -0.25
C LYS A 64 -6.93 -9.77 -0.14
N CYS A 65 -6.07 -10.56 0.50
CA CYS A 65 -4.66 -10.22 0.64
C CYS A 65 -3.85 -10.88 -0.49
N TYR A 66 -3.01 -10.09 -1.14
CA TYR A 66 -2.16 -10.57 -2.23
C TYR A 66 -0.79 -10.93 -1.66
N LYS A 67 -0.17 -11.97 -2.20
CA LYS A 67 1.12 -12.44 -1.72
C LYS A 67 2.27 -11.52 -2.12
N SER A 68 2.10 -10.82 -3.24
CA SER A 68 3.09 -9.84 -3.71
C SER A 68 2.36 -8.75 -4.48
N LEU A 69 3.04 -7.61 -4.63
CA LEU A 69 2.50 -6.48 -5.37
C LEU A 69 2.21 -6.86 -6.84
N THR A 70 3.04 -7.69 -7.43
CA THR A 70 2.89 -8.09 -8.83
C THR A 70 1.69 -9.00 -9.07
N GLU A 71 1.13 -9.62 -8.02
CA GLU A 71 -0.08 -10.44 -8.16
C GLU A 71 -1.36 -9.64 -8.29
N ILE A 72 -1.33 -8.34 -7.95
CA ILE A 72 -2.51 -7.49 -8.08
C ILE A 72 -2.74 -7.21 -9.56
N PRO A 73 -3.92 -7.56 -10.12
CA PRO A 73 -4.14 -7.43 -11.56
C PRO A 73 -4.36 -6.00 -12.03
N ASN A 74 -4.67 -5.09 -11.11
CA ASN A 74 -5.01 -3.70 -11.43
C ASN A 74 -3.80 -2.80 -11.29
N GLU A 75 -3.86 -1.62 -11.90
CA GLU A 75 -2.84 -0.60 -11.73
C GLU A 75 -2.88 -0.05 -10.32
N ILE A 76 -1.72 0.28 -9.77
CA ILE A 76 -1.59 0.84 -8.43
C ILE A 76 -0.95 2.21 -8.53
N GLU A 77 -1.61 3.23 -7.99
CA GLU A 77 -1.06 4.58 -7.98
C GLU A 77 -0.13 4.84 -6.81
N LEU A 78 -0.50 4.34 -5.64
CA LEU A 78 0.25 4.58 -4.41
C LEU A 78 0.53 3.26 -3.71
N ILE A 79 1.77 3.06 -3.28
CA ILE A 79 2.08 1.98 -2.34
C ILE A 79 2.54 2.57 -1.02
N VAL A 80 2.11 1.96 0.07
CA VAL A 80 2.60 2.26 1.41
C VAL A 80 3.38 1.04 1.86
N VAL A 81 4.69 1.18 2.06
CA VAL A 81 5.60 0.07 2.30
C VAL A 81 5.96 0.02 3.77
N ILE A 82 5.49 -1.02 4.46
CA ILE A 82 5.71 -1.19 5.90
C ILE A 82 6.37 -2.55 6.12
N VAL A 83 7.64 -2.63 5.77
CA VAL A 83 8.43 -3.87 5.84
C VAL A 83 9.82 -3.54 6.39
N PRO A 84 10.58 -4.55 6.86
CA PRO A 84 11.96 -4.30 7.28
C PRO A 84 12.79 -3.69 6.15
N ALA A 85 13.75 -2.84 6.51
CA ALA A 85 14.55 -2.11 5.54
C ALA A 85 15.20 -3.02 4.49
N LYS A 86 15.63 -4.22 4.88
CA LYS A 86 16.30 -5.16 3.97
C LYS A 86 15.39 -5.67 2.86
N VAL A 87 14.07 -5.60 3.04
CA VAL A 87 13.09 -6.07 2.05
C VAL A 87 12.71 -4.96 1.07
N VAL A 88 12.92 -3.70 1.45
CA VAL A 88 12.51 -2.54 0.64
C VAL A 88 13.04 -2.60 -0.80
N PRO A 89 14.33 -2.93 -1.06
CA PRO A 89 14.82 -2.95 -2.45
C PRO A 89 14.01 -3.86 -3.37
N SER A 90 13.65 -5.07 -2.91
CA SER A 90 12.88 -6.00 -3.74
C SER A 90 11.46 -5.46 -3.99
N ILE A 91 10.87 -4.81 -3.00
CA ILE A 91 9.56 -4.18 -3.16
C ILE A 91 9.62 -3.05 -4.18
N MET A 92 10.68 -2.26 -4.15
CA MET A 92 10.82 -1.15 -5.10
C MET A 92 11.04 -1.65 -6.53
N GLU A 93 11.68 -2.81 -6.70
CA GLU A 93 11.78 -3.44 -8.01
C GLU A 93 10.40 -3.86 -8.53
N GLU A 94 9.58 -4.47 -7.67
CA GLU A 94 8.21 -4.82 -8.04
C GLU A 94 7.39 -3.57 -8.39
N ALA A 95 7.56 -2.50 -7.62
CA ALA A 95 6.86 -1.24 -7.87
C ALA A 95 7.23 -0.65 -9.22
N ALA A 96 8.52 -0.70 -9.57
CA ALA A 96 8.99 -0.21 -10.86
C ALA A 96 8.40 -1.05 -11.99
N SER A 97 8.40 -2.36 -11.85
CA SER A 97 7.84 -3.28 -12.84
C SER A 97 6.34 -3.01 -13.04
N LYS A 98 5.63 -2.69 -11.98
CA LYS A 98 4.20 -2.43 -12.01
C LYS A 98 3.87 -0.97 -12.34
N LYS A 99 4.88 -0.12 -12.48
CA LYS A 99 4.73 1.30 -12.83
C LYS A 99 3.91 2.07 -11.80
N VAL A 100 4.16 1.79 -10.53
CA VAL A 100 3.53 2.50 -9.42
C VAL A 100 3.99 3.97 -9.45
N LYS A 101 3.05 4.90 -9.27
CA LYS A 101 3.37 6.32 -9.40
C LYS A 101 4.04 6.92 -8.17
N THR A 102 3.65 6.48 -6.98
CA THR A 102 4.15 7.06 -5.74
C THR A 102 4.33 5.97 -4.69
N ALA A 103 5.38 6.09 -3.88
CA ALA A 103 5.64 5.17 -2.79
C ALA A 103 5.94 5.94 -1.51
N ILE A 104 5.30 5.53 -0.42
CA ILE A 104 5.60 6.01 0.92
C ILE A 104 6.24 4.84 1.66
N ILE A 105 7.46 5.04 2.14
CA ILE A 105 8.21 3.97 2.81
C ILE A 105 8.27 4.26 4.30
N ILE A 106 7.70 3.36 5.09
CA ILE A 106 7.72 3.42 6.54
C ILE A 106 8.47 2.17 7.00
N SER A 107 9.74 2.34 7.35
CA SER A 107 10.56 1.19 7.73
C SER A 107 10.93 1.27 9.20
N SER A 108 10.76 0.16 9.91
CA SER A 108 11.16 0.04 11.30
C SER A 108 12.60 -0.42 11.46
N GLY A 109 13.32 -0.63 10.36
CA GLY A 109 14.67 -1.18 10.38
C GLY A 109 15.78 -0.16 10.34
N PHE A 110 15.47 1.12 10.53
CA PHE A 110 16.45 2.20 10.44
C PHE A 110 17.02 2.64 11.78
N LYS A 111 17.15 1.76 12.69
CA LYS A 111 17.76 2.10 13.98
C LYS A 111 19.24 1.75 14.00
#